data_e1e011e0cb6bf660778da9afed20e45a
#
_entry.id   e1e011e0cb6bf660778da9afed20e45a
#
_cell.length_a   1.000
_cell.length_b   1.000
_cell.length_c   1.000
_cell.angle_alpha   90.00
_cell.angle_beta   90.00
_cell.angle_gamma   90.00
#
_symmetry.space_group_name_H-M   'P 1'
#
loop_
_entity.id
_entity.type
_entity.pdbx_description
1 polymer ?
#
loop_
_entity_poly.entity_id
_entity_poly.type
_entity_poly.pdbx_seq_one_letter_code
_entity_poly.pdbx_strand_id
1 'polypeptide(L)'
;MQNFFLILTGMAFGAILLIVCKLMLEHRQVLTAKILSLLLLSAACYMLQPLVQDMFYFQIFLGISSMTNPALFWMFASTLFQIGEKNQKLHLGHYVGLGVCIVLGTYKQLQYPADIGPSMHVIILITTSVITFLGLFDIFRSWQSDLVECRRFLRLGLSVTSGAFLLFIVMNEFVYAHDAFPAFLNYINISIMSVFAMTFGYIILVSDLKILIESIEELTTELVKEEIIKPSLADSQWLDNLTYAMEEEFYYRQVDLTIRSLSDYLIIPEHQLRRLINQHLGYRNFNDYLNRYRIRDAAQRLSDPKLIRIPILTIAIESGYASLTTFNKSFKALKTMTPSEFRKISGLVDSPELTDF
;
A
#
# COMPACT_ATOMS: atom_id res chain seq x y z
N MET A 1 -13.22 -15.71 35.37
CA MET A 1 -12.66 -15.56 33.99
C MET A 1 -13.55 -14.73 33.11
N GLN A 2 -14.85 -15.03 32.97
CA GLN A 2 -15.75 -14.30 32.06
C GLN A 2 -15.76 -12.77 32.28
N ASN A 3 -15.83 -12.30 33.55
CA ASN A 3 -15.81 -10.87 33.87
C ASN A 3 -14.52 -10.18 33.44
N PHE A 4 -13.38 -10.87 33.51
CA PHE A 4 -12.09 -10.32 33.06
C PHE A 4 -12.10 -10.07 31.55
N PHE A 5 -12.60 -11.03 30.76
CA PHE A 5 -12.70 -10.87 29.31
C PHE A 5 -13.68 -9.77 28.91
N LEU A 6 -14.78 -9.63 29.64
CA LEU A 6 -15.78 -8.58 29.42
C LEU A 6 -15.15 -7.18 29.61
N ILE A 7 -14.37 -7.01 30.68
CA ILE A 7 -13.64 -5.77 30.95
C ILE A 7 -12.61 -5.51 29.86
N LEU A 8 -11.79 -6.50 29.50
CA LEU A 8 -10.74 -6.34 28.48
C LEU A 8 -11.33 -5.98 27.10
N THR A 9 -12.41 -6.64 26.70
CA THR A 9 -13.14 -6.35 25.45
C THR A 9 -13.74 -4.94 25.48
N GLY A 10 -14.33 -4.52 26.60
CA GLY A 10 -14.89 -3.18 26.78
C GLY A 10 -13.81 -2.09 26.70
N MET A 11 -12.64 -2.30 27.32
CA MET A 11 -11.50 -1.38 27.21
C MET A 11 -10.99 -1.28 25.78
N ALA A 12 -10.83 -2.40 25.08
CA ALA A 12 -10.37 -2.41 23.68
C ALA A 12 -11.39 -1.73 22.76
N PHE A 13 -12.68 -1.98 22.95
CA PHE A 13 -13.74 -1.31 22.20
C PHE A 13 -13.73 0.20 22.43
N GLY A 14 -13.61 0.65 23.69
CA GLY A 14 -13.46 2.08 24.02
C GLY A 14 -12.24 2.71 23.37
N ALA A 15 -11.09 2.04 23.38
CA ALA A 15 -9.89 2.50 22.70
C ALA A 15 -10.10 2.64 21.18
N ILE A 16 -10.73 1.64 20.54
CA ILE A 16 -11.06 1.70 19.11
C ILE A 16 -11.97 2.90 18.80
N LEU A 17 -13.00 3.14 19.59
CA LEU A 17 -13.90 4.28 19.39
C LEU A 17 -13.16 5.62 19.49
N LEU A 18 -12.27 5.78 20.47
CA LEU A 18 -11.46 6.99 20.62
C LEU A 18 -10.56 7.22 19.41
N ILE A 19 -9.93 6.16 18.88
CA ILE A 19 -9.10 6.24 17.68
C ILE A 19 -9.93 6.63 16.47
N VAL A 20 -11.08 5.99 16.27
CA VAL A 20 -11.99 6.31 15.16
C VAL A 20 -12.47 7.76 15.25
N CYS A 21 -12.84 8.24 16.44
CA CYS A 21 -13.21 9.64 16.65
C CYS A 21 -12.07 10.58 16.30
N LYS A 22 -10.83 10.31 16.76
CA LYS A 22 -9.66 11.11 16.43
C LYS A 22 -9.43 11.16 14.91
N LEU A 23 -9.43 9.99 14.24
CA LEU A 23 -9.24 9.88 12.79
C LEU A 23 -10.30 10.65 12.00
N MET A 24 -11.56 10.58 12.43
CA MET A 24 -12.66 11.26 11.74
C MET A 24 -12.68 12.77 12.01
N LEU A 25 -12.21 13.24 13.15
CA LEU A 25 -12.14 14.67 13.46
C LEU A 25 -10.94 15.34 12.76
N GLU A 26 -9.77 14.73 12.83
CA GLU A 26 -8.53 15.34 12.35
C GLU A 26 -8.25 15.05 10.86
N HIS A 27 -8.57 13.83 10.38
CA HIS A 27 -8.16 13.34 9.05
C HIS A 27 -9.35 12.93 8.15
N ARG A 28 -10.53 13.53 8.33
CA ARG A 28 -11.74 13.17 7.56
C ARG A 28 -11.63 13.27 6.04
N GLN A 29 -10.67 14.04 5.53
CA GLN A 29 -10.43 14.20 4.09
C GLN A 29 -9.54 13.10 3.50
N VAL A 30 -8.79 12.39 4.35
CA VAL A 30 -7.82 11.37 3.93
C VAL A 30 -8.53 10.03 3.73
N LEU A 31 -8.45 9.47 2.52
CA LEU A 31 -9.09 8.18 2.20
C LEU A 31 -8.59 7.05 3.08
N THR A 32 -7.28 6.98 3.32
CA THR A 32 -6.65 5.97 4.20
C THR A 32 -7.22 6.02 5.62
N ALA A 33 -7.46 7.21 6.18
CA ALA A 33 -8.03 7.37 7.52
C ALA A 33 -9.49 6.86 7.58
N LYS A 34 -10.28 7.09 6.54
CA LYS A 34 -11.65 6.55 6.44
C LYS A 34 -11.65 5.02 6.39
N ILE A 35 -10.78 4.43 5.56
CA ILE A 35 -10.67 2.97 5.44
C ILE A 35 -10.17 2.36 6.75
N LEU A 36 -9.17 2.96 7.40
CA LEU A 36 -8.67 2.52 8.70
C LEU A 36 -9.78 2.56 9.76
N SER A 37 -10.59 3.61 9.77
CA SER A 37 -11.73 3.71 10.69
C SER A 37 -12.76 2.60 10.46
N LEU A 38 -13.07 2.28 9.20
CA LEU A 38 -13.96 1.16 8.86
C LEU A 38 -13.36 -0.19 9.26
N LEU A 39 -12.06 -0.39 9.06
CA LEU A 39 -11.34 -1.60 9.47
C LEU A 39 -11.38 -1.78 10.99
N LEU A 40 -11.13 -0.72 11.75
CA LEU A 40 -11.19 -0.75 13.21
C LEU A 40 -12.60 -1.02 13.73
N LEU A 41 -13.62 -0.41 13.13
CA LEU A 41 -15.03 -0.69 13.48
C LEU A 41 -15.42 -2.14 13.14
N SER A 42 -14.97 -2.66 12.01
CA SER A 42 -15.19 -4.06 11.62
C SER A 42 -14.51 -5.04 12.60
N ALA A 43 -13.30 -4.72 13.06
CA ALA A 43 -12.60 -5.48 14.10
C ALA A 43 -13.35 -5.42 15.46
N ALA A 44 -13.88 -4.25 15.83
CA ALA A 44 -14.70 -4.08 17.02
C ALA A 44 -15.99 -4.94 16.95
N CYS A 45 -16.63 -5.00 15.76
CA CYS A 45 -17.79 -5.88 15.54
C CYS A 45 -17.43 -7.34 15.80
N TYR A 46 -16.28 -7.82 15.34
CA TYR A 46 -15.79 -9.17 15.62
C TYR A 46 -15.65 -9.44 17.13
N MET A 47 -15.07 -8.49 17.88
CA MET A 47 -14.85 -8.62 19.31
C MET A 47 -16.15 -8.63 20.11
N LEU A 48 -17.21 -7.97 19.63
CA LEU A 48 -18.51 -7.90 20.30
C LEU A 48 -19.39 -9.12 20.03
N GLN A 49 -19.16 -9.88 18.95
CA GLN A 49 -19.99 -11.04 18.58
C GLN A 49 -20.29 -12.01 19.72
N PRO A 50 -19.31 -12.46 20.52
CA PRO A 50 -19.57 -13.41 21.60
C PRO A 50 -20.44 -12.85 22.75
N LEU A 51 -20.53 -11.52 22.86
CA LEU A 51 -21.26 -10.85 23.94
C LEU A 51 -22.75 -10.66 23.65
N VAL A 52 -23.17 -10.84 22.39
CA VAL A 52 -24.54 -10.54 21.93
C VAL A 52 -25.23 -11.73 21.30
N GLN A 53 -24.89 -12.94 21.74
CA GLN A 53 -25.43 -14.19 21.19
C GLN A 53 -26.95 -14.27 21.22
N ASP A 54 -27.57 -13.63 22.20
CA ASP A 54 -29.04 -13.63 22.38
C ASP A 54 -29.77 -12.58 21.51
N MET A 55 -29.03 -11.68 20.86
CA MET A 55 -29.58 -10.60 20.02
C MET A 55 -29.47 -10.93 18.54
N PHE A 56 -30.37 -11.75 18.01
CA PHE A 56 -30.31 -12.34 16.67
C PHE A 56 -29.96 -11.32 15.55
N TYR A 57 -30.71 -10.24 15.40
CA TYR A 57 -30.44 -9.24 14.34
C TYR A 57 -29.12 -8.51 14.51
N PHE A 58 -28.75 -8.23 15.77
CA PHE A 58 -27.49 -7.55 16.05
C PHE A 58 -26.29 -8.47 15.81
N GLN A 59 -26.41 -9.73 16.13
CA GLN A 59 -25.41 -10.75 15.83
C GLN A 59 -25.18 -10.90 14.32
N ILE A 60 -26.25 -10.92 13.52
CA ILE A 60 -26.14 -10.93 12.05
C ILE A 60 -25.36 -9.73 11.56
N PHE A 61 -25.71 -8.53 12.02
CA PHE A 61 -25.01 -7.29 11.65
C PHE A 61 -23.51 -7.33 12.00
N LEU A 62 -23.18 -7.71 13.24
CA LEU A 62 -21.80 -7.84 13.69
C LEU A 62 -21.02 -8.88 12.88
N GLY A 63 -21.66 -10.01 12.58
CA GLY A 63 -21.04 -11.09 11.82
C GLY A 63 -20.74 -10.71 10.37
N ILE A 64 -21.68 -10.05 9.69
CA ILE A 64 -21.43 -9.53 8.33
C ILE A 64 -20.33 -8.48 8.35
N SER A 65 -20.38 -7.53 9.30
CA SER A 65 -19.36 -6.50 9.44
C SER A 65 -17.97 -7.08 9.66
N SER A 66 -17.84 -8.07 10.56
CA SER A 66 -16.54 -8.68 10.87
C SER A 66 -15.92 -9.43 9.68
N MET A 67 -16.75 -9.98 8.79
CA MET A 67 -16.29 -10.67 7.58
C MET A 67 -15.69 -9.72 6.54
N THR A 68 -15.89 -8.40 6.66
CA THR A 68 -15.27 -7.42 5.76
C THR A 68 -13.81 -7.11 6.10
N ASN A 69 -13.29 -7.55 7.24
CA ASN A 69 -11.91 -7.28 7.71
C ASN A 69 -10.83 -7.54 6.66
N PRO A 70 -10.78 -8.69 5.96
CA PRO A 70 -9.75 -8.98 4.97
C PRO A 70 -9.74 -7.97 3.81
N ALA A 71 -10.93 -7.61 3.31
CA ALA A 71 -11.07 -6.67 2.20
C ALA A 71 -10.71 -5.23 2.64
N LEU A 72 -11.15 -4.81 3.82
CA LEU A 72 -10.79 -3.51 4.39
C LEU A 72 -9.29 -3.41 4.68
N PHE A 73 -8.66 -4.50 5.13
CA PHE A 73 -7.21 -4.57 5.28
C PHE A 73 -6.49 -4.41 3.93
N TRP A 74 -6.94 -5.09 2.87
CA TRP A 74 -6.38 -4.93 1.53
C TRP A 74 -6.53 -3.48 1.02
N MET A 75 -7.73 -2.89 1.17
CA MET A 75 -7.96 -1.47 0.81
C MET A 75 -7.05 -0.53 1.60
N PHE A 76 -6.89 -0.76 2.91
CA PHE A 76 -6.00 0.02 3.77
C PHE A 76 -4.54 -0.12 3.34
N ALA A 77 -4.05 -1.34 3.15
CA ALA A 77 -2.69 -1.61 2.70
C ALA A 77 -2.37 -0.92 1.37
N SER A 78 -3.28 -0.98 0.41
CA SER A 78 -3.11 -0.34 -0.90
C SER A 78 -3.10 1.18 -0.82
N THR A 79 -3.91 1.80 0.07
CA THR A 79 -3.98 3.27 0.18
C THR A 79 -2.89 3.86 1.06
N LEU A 80 -2.42 3.13 2.07
CA LEU A 80 -1.40 3.62 3.01
C LEU A 80 -0.10 4.01 2.30
N PHE A 81 0.29 3.27 1.27
CA PHE A 81 1.55 3.50 0.54
C PHE A 81 1.38 4.37 -0.72
N GLN A 82 0.16 4.83 -1.00
CA GLN A 82 -0.13 5.86 -2.01
C GLN A 82 -0.18 7.28 -1.41
N ILE A 83 0.14 7.44 -0.12
CA ILE A 83 0.14 8.75 0.54
C ILE A 83 1.16 9.66 -0.17
N GLY A 84 0.69 10.85 -0.57
CA GLY A 84 1.48 11.81 -1.37
C GLY A 84 1.17 11.78 -2.87
N GLU A 85 0.40 10.82 -3.39
CA GLU A 85 -0.20 10.94 -4.71
C GLU A 85 -1.46 11.82 -4.63
N LYS A 86 -1.57 12.83 -5.51
CA LYS A 86 -2.71 13.79 -5.54
C LYS A 86 -4.09 13.13 -5.66
N ASN A 87 -4.15 11.86 -6.08
CA ASN A 87 -5.39 11.10 -6.22
C ASN A 87 -5.16 9.65 -5.76
N GLN A 88 -5.35 9.38 -4.47
CA GLN A 88 -5.44 8.01 -3.98
C GLN A 88 -6.64 7.32 -4.63
N LYS A 89 -6.40 6.24 -5.39
CA LYS A 89 -7.45 5.50 -6.09
C LYS A 89 -7.44 4.04 -5.69
N LEU A 90 -8.62 3.56 -5.33
CA LEU A 90 -8.88 2.14 -5.20
C LEU A 90 -9.22 1.55 -6.58
N HIS A 91 -8.65 0.40 -6.89
CA HIS A 91 -9.01 -0.35 -8.10
C HIS A 91 -10.36 -1.07 -7.90
N LEU A 92 -11.05 -1.36 -8.99
CA LEU A 92 -12.31 -2.11 -8.96
C LEU A 92 -12.21 -3.43 -8.17
N GLY A 93 -11.06 -4.11 -8.24
CA GLY A 93 -10.80 -5.35 -7.50
C GLY A 93 -11.02 -5.25 -5.99
N HIS A 94 -10.70 -4.09 -5.36
CA HIS A 94 -10.93 -3.89 -3.93
C HIS A 94 -12.42 -3.88 -3.58
N TYR A 95 -13.24 -3.24 -4.40
CA TYR A 95 -14.70 -3.21 -4.21
C TYR A 95 -15.33 -4.57 -4.46
N VAL A 96 -14.83 -5.31 -5.45
CA VAL A 96 -15.25 -6.71 -5.69
C VAL A 96 -14.90 -7.59 -4.49
N GLY A 97 -13.68 -7.49 -3.96
CA GLY A 97 -13.26 -8.21 -2.75
C GLY A 97 -14.15 -7.91 -1.56
N LEU A 98 -14.51 -6.63 -1.34
CA LEU A 98 -15.43 -6.23 -0.29
C LEU A 98 -16.84 -6.83 -0.51
N GLY A 99 -17.36 -6.77 -1.74
CA GLY A 99 -18.64 -7.36 -2.09
C GLY A 99 -18.69 -8.87 -1.84
N VAL A 100 -17.64 -9.59 -2.20
CA VAL A 100 -17.50 -11.03 -1.94
C VAL A 100 -17.52 -11.32 -0.43
N CYS A 101 -16.79 -10.55 0.38
CA CYS A 101 -16.80 -10.70 1.85
C CYS A 101 -18.20 -10.46 2.42
N ILE A 102 -18.93 -9.45 1.95
CA ILE A 102 -20.30 -9.17 2.40
C ILE A 102 -21.24 -10.33 2.03
N VAL A 103 -21.17 -10.85 0.81
CA VAL A 103 -22.01 -11.97 0.36
C VAL A 103 -21.74 -13.22 1.18
N LEU A 104 -20.47 -13.59 1.38
CA LEU A 104 -20.11 -14.76 2.19
C LEU A 104 -20.50 -14.58 3.66
N GLY A 105 -20.31 -13.38 4.22
CA GLY A 105 -20.74 -13.05 5.56
C GLY A 105 -22.25 -13.14 5.74
N THR A 106 -23.01 -12.60 4.79
CA THR A 106 -24.49 -12.68 4.79
C THR A 106 -24.94 -14.13 4.71
N TYR A 107 -24.36 -14.93 3.80
CA TYR A 107 -24.67 -16.35 3.69
C TYR A 107 -24.40 -17.11 5.01
N LYS A 108 -23.22 -16.92 5.61
CA LYS A 108 -22.85 -17.54 6.89
C LYS A 108 -23.86 -17.18 7.99
N GLN A 109 -24.25 -15.92 8.10
CA GLN A 109 -25.13 -15.46 9.17
C GLN A 109 -26.60 -15.86 8.96
N LEU A 110 -27.07 -15.99 7.72
CA LEU A 110 -28.43 -16.46 7.43
C LEU A 110 -28.64 -17.96 7.74
N GLN A 111 -27.58 -18.76 7.75
CA GLN A 111 -27.63 -20.16 8.13
C GLN A 111 -27.59 -20.36 9.65
N TYR A 112 -27.19 -19.35 10.43
CA TYR A 112 -27.14 -19.46 11.89
C TYR A 112 -28.54 -19.69 12.51
N PRO A 113 -28.75 -20.63 13.48
CA PRO A 113 -27.72 -21.41 14.19
C PRO A 113 -27.28 -22.72 13.50
N ALA A 114 -27.79 -23.05 12.32
CA ALA A 114 -27.36 -24.23 11.58
C ALA A 114 -25.90 -24.11 11.11
N ASP A 115 -25.20 -25.23 11.04
CA ASP A 115 -23.83 -25.25 10.49
C ASP A 115 -23.87 -25.11 8.95
N ILE A 116 -22.95 -24.29 8.42
CA ILE A 116 -22.79 -24.07 6.96
C ILE A 116 -22.14 -25.24 6.24
N GLY A 117 -21.73 -26.26 6.99
CA GLY A 117 -21.04 -27.44 6.49
C GLY A 117 -19.53 -27.18 6.15
N PRO A 118 -18.72 -28.25 6.19
CA PRO A 118 -17.27 -28.16 6.08
C PRO A 118 -16.79 -27.55 4.75
N SER A 119 -17.49 -27.84 3.65
CA SER A 119 -17.12 -27.29 2.33
C SER A 119 -17.21 -25.77 2.28
N MET A 120 -18.21 -25.18 2.94
CA MET A 120 -18.42 -23.74 2.94
C MET A 120 -17.42 -23.03 3.87
N HIS A 121 -17.07 -23.65 5.00
CA HIS A 121 -15.97 -23.18 5.85
C HIS A 121 -14.66 -23.08 5.08
N VAL A 122 -14.33 -24.10 4.28
CA VAL A 122 -13.13 -24.11 3.44
C VAL A 122 -13.18 -23.00 2.37
N ILE A 123 -14.32 -22.78 1.73
CA ILE A 123 -14.48 -21.69 0.74
C ILE A 123 -14.26 -20.32 1.38
N ILE A 124 -14.86 -20.08 2.54
CA ILE A 124 -14.67 -18.83 3.29
C ILE A 124 -13.21 -18.66 3.67
N LEU A 125 -12.56 -19.69 4.21
CA LEU A 125 -11.17 -19.66 4.60
C LEU A 125 -10.24 -19.33 3.43
N ILE A 126 -10.39 -20.04 2.30
CA ILE A 126 -9.59 -19.79 1.10
C ILE A 126 -9.80 -18.35 0.60
N THR A 127 -11.05 -17.91 0.50
CA THR A 127 -11.38 -16.57 -0.01
C THR A 127 -10.79 -15.46 0.86
N THR A 128 -10.98 -15.55 2.18
CA THR A 128 -10.44 -14.54 3.12
C THR A 128 -8.92 -14.56 3.15
N SER A 129 -8.30 -15.74 3.06
CA SER A 129 -6.84 -15.88 2.99
C SER A 129 -6.27 -15.26 1.70
N VAL A 130 -6.90 -15.50 0.55
CA VAL A 130 -6.48 -14.92 -0.74
C VAL A 130 -6.58 -13.39 -0.69
N ILE A 131 -7.69 -12.84 -0.19
CA ILE A 131 -7.88 -11.39 -0.10
C ILE A 131 -6.84 -10.77 0.85
N THR A 132 -6.56 -11.39 2.00
CA THR A 132 -5.52 -10.92 2.93
C THR A 132 -4.13 -10.99 2.29
N PHE A 133 -3.84 -12.08 1.55
CA PHE A 133 -2.58 -12.23 0.82
C PHE A 133 -2.39 -11.15 -0.24
N LEU A 134 -3.45 -10.73 -0.94
CA LEU A 134 -3.38 -9.61 -1.89
C LEU A 134 -2.99 -8.31 -1.18
N GLY A 135 -3.51 -8.06 0.03
CA GLY A 135 -3.08 -6.92 0.85
C GLY A 135 -1.61 -6.99 1.25
N LEU A 136 -1.12 -8.15 1.68
CA LEU A 136 0.30 -8.37 1.95
C LEU A 136 1.17 -8.18 0.71
N PHE A 137 0.73 -8.70 -0.43
CA PHE A 137 1.42 -8.55 -1.70
C PHE A 137 1.58 -7.07 -2.09
N ASP A 138 0.54 -6.25 -1.93
CA ASP A 138 0.61 -4.81 -2.19
C ASP A 138 1.62 -4.10 -1.28
N ILE A 139 1.73 -4.52 0.00
CA ILE A 139 2.75 -4.00 0.92
C ILE A 139 4.16 -4.32 0.43
N PHE A 140 4.41 -5.55 -0.04
CA PHE A 140 5.74 -6.00 -0.46
C PHE A 140 6.13 -5.53 -1.86
N ARG A 141 5.17 -5.34 -2.77
CA ARG A 141 5.40 -5.03 -4.18
C ARG A 141 6.35 -3.86 -4.43
N SER A 142 6.30 -2.83 -3.60
CA SER A 142 7.13 -1.62 -3.73
C SER A 142 8.20 -1.49 -2.63
N TRP A 143 8.45 -2.56 -1.87
CA TRP A 143 9.42 -2.56 -0.77
C TRP A 143 10.83 -2.16 -1.19
N GLN A 144 11.33 -2.75 -2.28
CA GLN A 144 12.71 -2.52 -2.74
C GLN A 144 12.92 -1.12 -3.30
N SER A 145 11.88 -0.53 -3.88
CA SER A 145 11.94 0.80 -4.50
C SER A 145 11.68 1.94 -3.51
N ASP A 146 11.23 1.64 -2.27
CA ASP A 146 10.95 2.69 -1.27
C ASP A 146 12.24 3.22 -0.67
N LEU A 147 12.48 4.53 -0.82
CA LEU A 147 13.68 5.22 -0.34
C LEU A 147 13.56 5.70 1.11
N VAL A 148 12.35 5.74 1.66
CA VAL A 148 12.07 6.25 3.01
C VAL A 148 12.17 5.10 4.02
N GLU A 149 13.15 5.14 4.92
CA GLU A 149 13.40 4.06 5.90
C GLU A 149 12.23 3.86 6.87
N CYS A 150 11.63 4.92 7.39
CA CYS A 150 10.46 4.82 8.27
C CYS A 150 9.30 4.09 7.59
N ARG A 151 9.06 4.31 6.29
CA ARG A 151 8.03 3.59 5.53
C ARG A 151 8.36 2.12 5.37
N ARG A 152 9.62 1.77 5.17
CA ARG A 152 10.08 0.37 5.09
C ARG A 152 9.87 -0.35 6.43
N PHE A 153 10.20 0.30 7.54
CA PHE A 153 9.98 -0.24 8.87
C PHE A 153 8.48 -0.45 9.17
N LEU A 154 7.64 0.53 8.81
CA LEU A 154 6.19 0.43 8.93
C LEU A 154 5.62 -0.73 8.09
N ARG A 155 6.12 -0.92 6.85
CA ARG A 155 5.75 -2.06 6.00
C ARG A 155 6.11 -3.39 6.64
N LEU A 156 7.31 -3.50 7.23
CA LEU A 156 7.74 -4.70 7.93
C LEU A 156 6.82 -5.01 9.11
N GLY A 157 6.56 -4.01 9.96
CA GLY A 157 5.68 -4.14 11.11
C GLY A 157 4.27 -4.60 10.70
N LEU A 158 3.67 -3.95 9.71
CA LEU A 158 2.35 -4.32 9.19
C LEU A 158 2.33 -5.71 8.57
N SER A 159 3.38 -6.09 7.84
CA SER A 159 3.46 -7.42 7.22
C SER A 159 3.57 -8.53 8.26
N VAL A 160 4.44 -8.35 9.26
CA VAL A 160 4.62 -9.33 10.33
C VAL A 160 3.35 -9.48 11.16
N THR A 161 2.73 -8.37 11.56
CA THR A 161 1.51 -8.40 12.39
C THR A 161 0.33 -8.97 11.62
N SER A 162 0.14 -8.59 10.35
CA SER A 162 -0.95 -9.10 9.51
C SER A 162 -0.73 -10.56 9.12
N GLY A 163 0.51 -10.96 8.84
CA GLY A 163 0.86 -12.36 8.56
C GLY A 163 0.65 -13.26 9.77
N ALA A 164 1.06 -12.83 10.96
CA ALA A 164 0.81 -13.53 12.21
C ALA A 164 -0.70 -13.67 12.48
N PHE A 165 -1.47 -12.61 12.23
CA PHE A 165 -2.92 -12.62 12.36
C PHE A 165 -3.59 -13.57 11.37
N LEU A 166 -3.14 -13.58 10.10
CA LEU A 166 -3.64 -14.53 9.10
C LEU A 166 -3.37 -15.98 9.52
N LEU A 167 -2.14 -16.29 9.95
CA LEU A 167 -1.81 -17.63 10.44
C LEU A 167 -2.70 -18.03 11.62
N PHE A 168 -2.96 -17.09 12.52
CA PHE A 168 -3.85 -17.30 13.65
C PHE A 168 -5.30 -17.62 13.22
N ILE A 169 -5.85 -16.88 12.22
CA ILE A 169 -7.19 -17.16 11.65
C ILE A 169 -7.22 -18.58 11.03
N VAL A 170 -6.22 -18.91 10.21
CA VAL A 170 -6.13 -20.23 9.56
C VAL A 170 -6.09 -21.35 10.58
N MET A 171 -5.27 -21.19 11.64
CA MET A 171 -5.20 -22.18 12.73
C MET A 171 -6.52 -22.34 13.46
N ASN A 172 -7.20 -21.22 13.77
CA ASN A 172 -8.52 -21.28 14.39
C ASN A 172 -9.54 -22.01 13.51
N GLU A 173 -9.65 -21.65 12.23
CA GLU A 173 -10.62 -22.26 11.32
C GLU A 173 -10.33 -23.76 11.09
N PHE A 174 -9.04 -24.14 11.04
CA PHE A 174 -8.64 -25.54 10.98
C PHE A 174 -9.06 -26.34 12.22
N VAL A 175 -8.96 -25.75 13.41
CA VAL A 175 -9.40 -26.37 14.67
C VAL A 175 -10.93 -26.44 14.74
N TYR A 176 -11.64 -25.40 14.27
CA TYR A 176 -13.12 -25.39 14.20
C TYR A 176 -13.66 -26.48 13.30
N ALA A 177 -13.00 -26.76 12.17
CA ALA A 177 -13.44 -27.78 11.23
C ALA A 177 -13.39 -29.20 11.80
N HIS A 178 -12.79 -29.43 12.97
CA HIS A 178 -12.64 -30.75 13.61
C HIS A 178 -13.46 -30.92 14.89
N ASP A 179 -14.54 -30.17 15.08
CA ASP A 179 -15.50 -30.28 16.22
C ASP A 179 -14.88 -30.20 17.65
N ALA A 180 -13.63 -29.84 17.76
CA ALA A 180 -12.86 -29.90 19.01
C ALA A 180 -12.53 -28.54 19.60
N PHE A 181 -13.35 -27.49 19.37
CA PHE A 181 -12.96 -26.13 19.81
C PHE A 181 -13.30 -25.93 21.29
N PRO A 182 -12.31 -25.96 22.18
CA PRO A 182 -12.53 -25.61 23.56
C PRO A 182 -12.94 -24.13 23.67
N ALA A 183 -14.04 -23.84 24.37
CA ALA A 183 -14.54 -22.48 24.58
C ALA A 183 -13.45 -21.49 25.07
N PHE A 184 -12.40 -21.97 25.75
CA PHE A 184 -11.30 -21.13 26.24
C PHE A 184 -10.47 -20.53 25.10
N LEU A 185 -10.37 -21.15 23.93
CA LEU A 185 -9.62 -20.60 22.78
C LEU A 185 -10.30 -19.36 22.19
N ASN A 186 -11.63 -19.27 22.24
CA ASN A 186 -12.35 -18.03 21.89
C ASN A 186 -11.94 -16.89 22.82
N TYR A 187 -11.78 -17.14 24.10
CA TYR A 187 -11.33 -16.14 25.05
C TYR A 187 -9.88 -15.71 24.78
N ILE A 188 -8.99 -16.65 24.46
CA ILE A 188 -7.61 -16.35 24.06
C ILE A 188 -7.59 -15.47 22.80
N ASN A 189 -8.40 -15.83 21.79
CA ASN A 189 -8.52 -15.06 20.55
C ASN A 189 -8.94 -13.61 20.83
N ILE A 190 -10.02 -13.40 21.55
CA ILE A 190 -10.51 -12.08 21.93
C ILE A 190 -9.45 -11.30 22.73
N SER A 191 -8.73 -11.99 23.66
CA SER A 191 -7.68 -11.34 24.44
C SER A 191 -6.52 -10.85 23.58
N ILE A 192 -6.03 -11.68 22.64
CA ILE A 192 -4.96 -11.30 21.70
C ILE A 192 -5.42 -10.12 20.87
N MET A 193 -6.62 -10.16 20.30
CA MET A 193 -7.19 -9.07 19.52
C MET A 193 -7.34 -7.79 20.34
N SER A 194 -7.79 -7.90 21.60
CA SER A 194 -7.94 -6.75 22.50
C SER A 194 -6.60 -6.09 22.82
N VAL A 195 -5.59 -6.89 23.15
CA VAL A 195 -4.23 -6.39 23.41
C VAL A 195 -3.65 -5.72 22.16
N PHE A 196 -3.85 -6.33 20.98
CA PHE A 196 -3.40 -5.77 19.71
C PHE A 196 -4.09 -4.43 19.43
N ALA A 197 -5.42 -4.36 19.57
CA ALA A 197 -6.19 -3.13 19.36
C ALA A 197 -5.78 -2.03 20.34
N MET A 198 -5.54 -2.36 21.62
CA MET A 198 -5.08 -1.38 22.62
C MET A 198 -3.66 -0.89 22.33
N THR A 199 -2.74 -1.78 21.95
CA THR A 199 -1.35 -1.42 21.62
C THR A 199 -1.30 -0.55 20.37
N PHE A 200 -2.02 -0.93 19.33
CA PHE A 200 -2.13 -0.16 18.11
C PHE A 200 -2.80 1.20 18.34
N GLY A 201 -3.85 1.20 19.17
CA GLY A 201 -4.52 2.41 19.62
C GLY A 201 -3.62 3.35 20.40
N TYR A 202 -2.83 2.82 21.32
CA TYR A 202 -1.85 3.60 22.06
C TYR A 202 -0.81 4.24 21.12
N ILE A 203 -0.28 3.47 20.18
CA ILE A 203 0.66 3.99 19.18
C ILE A 203 0.04 5.13 18.37
N ILE A 204 -1.20 4.99 17.90
CA ILE A 204 -1.91 6.04 17.14
C ILE A 204 -2.25 7.25 18.00
N LEU A 205 -2.62 7.07 19.26
CA LEU A 205 -2.95 8.18 20.17
C LEU A 205 -1.72 8.98 20.61
N VAL A 206 -0.59 8.30 20.81
CA VAL A 206 0.67 8.92 21.25
C VAL A 206 1.48 9.48 20.09
N SER A 207 1.52 8.76 18.98
CA SER A 207 2.03 9.29 17.74
C SER A 207 0.96 10.21 17.20
N ASP A 208 1.21 11.52 17.10
CA ASP A 208 0.37 12.31 16.23
C ASP A 208 0.34 11.59 14.88
N LEU A 209 -0.83 11.11 14.46
CA LEU A 209 -0.97 10.47 13.13
C LEU A 209 -0.56 11.49 12.04
N LYS A 210 -0.65 12.77 12.34
CA LYS A 210 -0.02 13.89 11.67
C LYS A 210 1.50 13.66 11.56
N ILE A 211 2.17 13.22 12.59
CA ILE A 211 3.60 12.84 12.55
C ILE A 211 3.79 11.55 11.73
N LEU A 212 2.86 10.59 11.74
CA LEU A 212 2.96 9.40 10.90
C LEU A 212 2.60 9.68 9.42
N ILE A 213 1.63 10.54 9.17
CA ILE A 213 1.20 10.97 7.84
C ILE A 213 2.05 12.15 7.36
N GLU A 214 2.40 13.12 8.22
CA GLU A 214 3.28 14.25 7.92
C GLU A 214 4.76 13.91 8.07
N SER A 215 5.20 12.99 8.92
CA SER A 215 6.56 12.45 8.77
C SER A 215 6.70 11.61 7.50
N ILE A 216 5.61 11.17 6.90
CA ILE A 216 5.64 10.71 5.52
C ILE A 216 5.60 11.91 4.54
N GLU A 217 5.02 13.05 4.88
CA GLU A 217 4.95 14.28 4.05
C GLU A 217 5.94 15.38 4.43
N GLU A 218 6.17 15.67 5.70
CA GLU A 218 7.05 16.74 6.18
C GLU A 218 8.50 16.34 6.35
N LEU A 219 8.82 15.11 6.68
CA LEU A 219 10.19 14.60 6.52
C LEU A 219 10.67 14.70 5.06
N THR A 220 9.73 14.85 4.11
CA THR A 220 10.09 15.15 2.72
C THR A 220 10.05 16.64 2.38
N THR A 221 9.37 17.48 3.13
CA THR A 221 9.19 18.90 2.76
C THR A 221 9.95 19.87 3.68
N GLU A 222 10.12 19.59 4.96
CA GLU A 222 10.87 20.45 5.88
C GLU A 222 12.35 20.08 6.00
N LEU A 223 12.73 18.80 5.85
CA LEU A 223 14.14 18.43 5.64
C LEU A 223 14.70 18.95 4.31
N VAL A 224 13.81 19.28 3.36
CA VAL A 224 14.18 19.98 2.11
C VAL A 224 14.24 21.50 2.31
N LYS A 225 13.65 22.05 3.38
CA LYS A 225 13.60 23.52 3.59
C LYS A 225 14.56 24.07 4.66
N GLU A 226 15.00 23.30 5.62
CA GLU A 226 15.84 23.83 6.72
C GLU A 226 17.27 23.31 6.83
N GLU A 227 17.61 22.23 6.13
CA GLU A 227 19.00 21.91 5.84
C GLU A 227 19.17 21.73 4.33
N ILE A 228 19.55 22.80 3.64
CA ILE A 228 20.61 22.66 2.64
C ILE A 228 21.80 22.13 3.45
N ILE A 229 21.79 20.85 3.80
CA ILE A 229 22.97 20.13 4.21
C ILE A 229 23.89 20.29 3.03
N LYS A 230 24.87 21.19 3.14
CA LYS A 230 25.95 21.23 2.17
C LYS A 230 26.44 19.80 2.09
N PRO A 231 26.34 19.16 0.91
CA PRO A 231 26.72 17.75 0.80
C PRO A 231 28.12 17.64 1.38
N SER A 232 28.37 16.62 2.19
CA SER A 232 29.74 16.34 2.60
C SER A 232 30.58 16.17 1.34
N LEU A 233 31.89 16.36 1.40
CA LEU A 233 32.76 16.13 0.23
C LEU A 233 32.51 14.75 -0.41
N ALA A 234 32.24 13.74 0.42
CA ALA A 234 31.87 12.40 -0.05
C ALA A 234 30.49 12.36 -0.73
N ASP A 235 29.47 13.05 -0.18
CA ASP A 235 28.14 13.13 -0.79
C ASP A 235 28.16 13.84 -2.14
N SER A 236 29.01 14.88 -2.29
CA SER A 236 29.20 15.59 -3.57
C SER A 236 29.78 14.66 -4.63
N GLN A 237 30.85 13.91 -4.31
CA GLN A 237 31.42 12.93 -5.22
C GLN A 237 30.43 11.84 -5.63
N TRP A 238 29.66 11.35 -4.69
CA TRP A 238 28.64 10.32 -4.97
C TRP A 238 27.50 10.86 -5.83
N LEU A 239 27.10 12.12 -5.64
CA LEU A 239 26.11 12.78 -6.49
C LEU A 239 26.63 12.97 -7.90
N ASP A 240 27.90 13.37 -8.06
CA ASP A 240 28.55 13.53 -9.36
C ASP A 240 28.64 12.17 -10.09
N ASN A 241 29.07 11.11 -9.40
CA ASN A 241 29.11 9.75 -9.95
C ASN A 241 27.71 9.24 -10.35
N LEU A 242 26.69 9.48 -9.51
CA LEU A 242 25.31 9.12 -9.80
C LEU A 242 24.80 9.88 -11.03
N THR A 243 25.04 11.18 -11.10
CA THR A 243 24.64 12.03 -12.24
C THR A 243 25.34 11.58 -13.52
N TYR A 244 26.64 11.31 -13.48
CA TYR A 244 27.41 10.81 -14.61
C TYR A 244 26.86 9.46 -15.12
N ALA A 245 26.61 8.50 -14.23
CA ALA A 245 26.03 7.21 -14.61
C ALA A 245 24.65 7.35 -15.27
N MET A 246 23.84 8.28 -14.77
CA MET A 246 22.49 8.47 -15.30
C MET A 246 22.44 9.33 -16.57
N GLU A 247 23.29 10.35 -16.72
CA GLU A 247 23.21 11.30 -17.83
C GLU A 247 24.19 10.99 -18.98
N GLU A 248 25.39 10.50 -18.67
CA GLU A 248 26.41 10.22 -19.68
C GLU A 248 26.45 8.74 -20.08
N GLU A 249 26.28 7.82 -19.12
CA GLU A 249 26.31 6.40 -19.41
C GLU A 249 24.92 5.81 -19.70
N PHE A 250 23.85 6.59 -19.49
CA PHE A 250 22.46 6.16 -19.69
C PHE A 250 22.12 4.86 -18.94
N TYR A 251 22.68 4.70 -17.74
CA TYR A 251 22.58 3.47 -16.96
C TYR A 251 21.11 3.10 -16.64
N TYR A 252 20.19 4.09 -16.64
CA TYR A 252 18.75 3.90 -16.48
C TYR A 252 18.09 3.03 -17.58
N ARG A 253 18.78 2.81 -18.73
CA ARG A 253 18.27 1.98 -19.83
C ARG A 253 18.35 0.49 -19.54
N GLN A 254 19.05 0.09 -18.47
CA GLN A 254 19.08 -1.32 -18.07
C GLN A 254 17.68 -1.77 -17.62
N VAL A 255 17.21 -2.88 -18.23
CA VAL A 255 15.95 -3.51 -17.84
C VAL A 255 16.12 -4.06 -16.43
N ASP A 256 15.06 -3.95 -15.59
CA ASP A 256 15.05 -4.44 -14.20
C ASP A 256 16.10 -3.81 -13.26
N LEU A 257 16.56 -2.58 -13.57
CA LEU A 257 17.46 -1.83 -12.72
C LEU A 257 16.85 -1.61 -11.33
N THR A 258 17.54 -2.09 -10.31
CA THR A 258 17.20 -1.91 -8.90
C THR A 258 18.16 -0.93 -8.22
N ILE A 259 17.73 -0.35 -7.10
CA ILE A 259 18.64 0.53 -6.33
C ILE A 259 19.87 -0.23 -5.83
N ARG A 260 19.73 -1.53 -5.55
CA ARG A 260 20.85 -2.40 -5.15
C ARG A 260 21.85 -2.56 -6.29
N SER A 261 21.40 -2.90 -7.50
CA SER A 261 22.31 -3.05 -8.65
C SER A 261 23.00 -1.71 -9.00
N LEU A 262 22.30 -0.58 -8.85
CA LEU A 262 22.90 0.74 -9.03
C LEU A 262 23.91 1.06 -7.92
N SER A 263 23.65 0.67 -6.66
CA SER A 263 24.56 0.85 -5.54
C SER A 263 25.85 0.02 -5.71
N ASP A 264 25.70 -1.23 -6.16
CA ASP A 264 26.83 -2.12 -6.47
C ASP A 264 27.69 -1.55 -7.61
N TYR A 265 27.04 -1.01 -8.64
CA TYR A 265 27.74 -0.37 -9.78
C TYR A 265 28.51 0.88 -9.37
N LEU A 266 27.89 1.77 -8.58
CA LEU A 266 28.51 3.01 -8.13
C LEU A 266 29.50 2.82 -6.98
N ILE A 267 29.57 1.61 -6.39
CA ILE A 267 30.36 1.29 -5.19
C ILE A 267 29.96 2.21 -4.02
N ILE A 268 28.66 2.49 -3.91
CA ILE A 268 28.06 3.29 -2.83
C ILE A 268 27.19 2.36 -1.98
N PRO A 269 27.30 2.38 -0.65
CA PRO A 269 26.40 1.59 0.20
C PRO A 269 24.91 1.91 -0.10
N GLU A 270 24.06 0.89 -0.23
CA GLU A 270 22.66 1.04 -0.63
C GLU A 270 21.90 2.08 0.23
N HIS A 271 22.13 2.09 1.54
CA HIS A 271 21.48 3.04 2.44
C HIS A 271 21.92 4.50 2.17
N GLN A 272 23.18 4.71 1.79
CA GLN A 272 23.67 6.05 1.41
C GLN A 272 23.07 6.49 0.07
N LEU A 273 23.02 5.60 -0.93
CA LEU A 273 22.40 5.89 -2.21
C LEU A 273 20.90 6.24 -2.04
N ARG A 274 20.18 5.51 -1.17
CA ARG A 274 18.80 5.83 -0.80
C ARG A 274 18.70 7.23 -0.22
N ARG A 275 19.57 7.58 0.71
CA ARG A 275 19.61 8.91 1.34
C ARG A 275 19.88 10.00 0.30
N LEU A 276 20.87 9.82 -0.59
CA LEU A 276 21.19 10.78 -1.64
C LEU A 276 20.00 11.05 -2.56
N ILE A 277 19.36 9.99 -3.08
CA ILE A 277 18.22 10.13 -3.99
C ILE A 277 17.01 10.75 -3.27
N ASN A 278 16.78 10.41 -1.99
CA ASN A 278 15.66 10.94 -1.24
C ASN A 278 15.91 12.37 -0.73
N GLN A 279 17.00 12.59 0.01
CA GLN A 279 17.25 13.87 0.69
C GLN A 279 17.81 14.94 -0.23
N HIS A 280 18.77 14.60 -1.12
CA HIS A 280 19.40 15.59 -2.00
C HIS A 280 18.65 15.79 -3.33
N LEU A 281 18.07 14.70 -3.90
CA LEU A 281 17.34 14.80 -5.17
C LEU A 281 15.82 14.87 -5.00
N GLY A 282 15.28 14.69 -3.77
CA GLY A 282 13.86 14.86 -3.44
C GLY A 282 12.92 13.77 -3.94
N TYR A 283 13.44 12.60 -4.32
CA TYR A 283 12.59 11.50 -4.78
C TYR A 283 12.15 10.58 -3.64
N ARG A 284 10.87 10.26 -3.58
CA ARG A 284 10.30 9.37 -2.55
C ARG A 284 10.53 7.89 -2.81
N ASN A 285 10.66 7.51 -4.08
CA ASN A 285 10.93 6.13 -4.46
C ASN A 285 11.85 6.06 -5.69
N PHE A 286 12.59 4.96 -5.78
CA PHE A 286 13.57 4.75 -6.85
C PHE A 286 12.93 4.64 -8.24
N ASN A 287 11.73 4.05 -8.33
CA ASN A 287 11.03 3.93 -9.61
C ASN A 287 10.61 5.29 -10.17
N ASP A 288 10.21 6.25 -9.31
CA ASP A 288 9.90 7.60 -9.75
C ASP A 288 11.16 8.32 -10.27
N TYR A 289 12.28 8.20 -9.54
CA TYR A 289 13.57 8.68 -9.96
C TYR A 289 13.97 8.13 -11.35
N LEU A 290 13.91 6.80 -11.51
CA LEU A 290 14.28 6.11 -12.74
C LEU A 290 13.34 6.45 -13.91
N ASN A 291 12.01 6.48 -13.65
CA ASN A 291 11.03 6.78 -14.68
C ASN A 291 11.18 8.19 -15.26
N ARG A 292 11.65 9.16 -14.48
CA ARG A 292 11.89 10.52 -15.01
C ARG A 292 12.96 10.53 -16.08
N TYR A 293 14.06 9.82 -15.90
CA TYR A 293 15.10 9.68 -16.91
C TYR A 293 14.59 8.92 -18.14
N ARG A 294 13.96 7.78 -17.94
CA ARG A 294 13.43 6.92 -19.02
C ARG A 294 12.37 7.62 -19.87
N ILE A 295 11.45 8.35 -19.24
CA ILE A 295 10.41 9.08 -19.97
C ILE A 295 10.96 10.33 -20.66
N ARG A 296 11.97 11.00 -20.09
CA ARG A 296 12.67 12.11 -20.73
C ARG A 296 13.36 11.63 -22.03
N ASP A 297 14.11 10.52 -21.96
CA ASP A 297 14.76 9.90 -23.12
C ASP A 297 13.71 9.45 -24.17
N ALA A 298 12.69 8.72 -23.76
CA ALA A 298 11.64 8.29 -24.67
C ALA A 298 10.91 9.48 -25.32
N ALA A 299 10.63 10.55 -24.59
CA ALA A 299 9.98 11.73 -25.13
C ALA A 299 10.85 12.44 -26.18
N GLN A 300 12.16 12.58 -25.94
CA GLN A 300 13.09 13.10 -26.92
C GLN A 300 13.09 12.29 -28.22
N ARG A 301 13.15 10.96 -28.10
CA ARG A 301 13.12 10.04 -29.25
C ARG A 301 11.77 10.04 -29.98
N LEU A 302 10.66 10.20 -29.26
CA LEU A 302 9.34 10.32 -29.87
C LEU A 302 9.13 11.62 -30.63
N SER A 303 9.87 12.67 -30.26
CA SER A 303 9.86 13.99 -30.92
C SER A 303 10.85 14.08 -32.07
N ASP A 304 11.80 13.14 -32.21
CA ASP A 304 12.80 13.18 -33.30
C ASP A 304 12.18 12.75 -34.65
N PRO A 305 12.13 13.64 -35.66
CA PRO A 305 11.63 13.32 -36.97
C PRO A 305 12.34 12.16 -37.66
N LYS A 306 13.63 11.94 -37.33
CA LYS A 306 14.42 10.82 -37.88
C LYS A 306 13.94 9.47 -37.34
N LEU A 307 13.34 9.46 -36.17
CA LEU A 307 12.88 8.25 -35.48
C LEU A 307 11.37 8.01 -35.62
N ILE A 308 10.67 8.76 -36.46
CA ILE A 308 9.20 8.72 -36.59
C ILE A 308 8.69 7.33 -37.00
N ARG A 309 9.48 6.57 -37.76
CA ARG A 309 9.15 5.21 -38.23
C ARG A 309 9.46 4.12 -37.20
N ILE A 310 10.18 4.45 -36.12
CA ILE A 310 10.52 3.44 -35.08
C ILE A 310 9.27 3.13 -34.26
N PRO A 311 8.92 1.86 -34.06
CA PRO A 311 7.80 1.45 -33.23
C PRO A 311 7.93 1.99 -31.81
N ILE A 312 6.81 2.41 -31.21
CA ILE A 312 6.79 2.90 -29.81
C ILE A 312 7.30 1.82 -28.85
N LEU A 313 7.00 0.55 -29.13
CA LEU A 313 7.53 -0.58 -28.36
C LEU A 313 9.06 -0.61 -28.34
N THR A 314 9.70 -0.39 -29.49
CA THR A 314 11.17 -0.36 -29.59
C THR A 314 11.74 0.79 -28.74
N ILE A 315 11.17 1.97 -28.83
CA ILE A 315 11.58 3.13 -28.00
C ILE A 315 11.39 2.81 -26.51
N ALA A 316 10.28 2.17 -26.12
CA ALA A 316 10.04 1.80 -24.74
C ALA A 316 11.10 0.82 -24.21
N ILE A 317 11.43 -0.22 -24.98
CA ILE A 317 12.43 -1.23 -24.59
C ILE A 317 13.83 -0.57 -24.50
N GLU A 318 14.23 0.20 -25.50
CA GLU A 318 15.51 0.88 -25.52
C GLU A 318 15.65 1.95 -24.44
N SER A 319 14.55 2.49 -23.93
CA SER A 319 14.53 3.38 -22.76
C SER A 319 14.52 2.62 -21.42
N GLY A 320 14.62 1.27 -21.44
CA GLY A 320 14.77 0.43 -20.26
C GLY A 320 13.46 -0.13 -19.67
N TYR A 321 12.34 -0.10 -20.40
CA TYR A 321 11.10 -0.73 -19.96
C TYR A 321 11.00 -2.18 -20.39
N ALA A 322 10.63 -3.08 -19.49
CA ALA A 322 10.39 -4.48 -19.78
C ALA A 322 9.07 -4.73 -20.55
N SER A 323 8.12 -3.79 -20.53
CA SER A 323 6.84 -3.94 -21.21
C SER A 323 6.24 -2.61 -21.66
N LEU A 324 5.49 -2.65 -22.78
CA LEU A 324 4.75 -1.51 -23.30
C LEU A 324 3.67 -1.02 -22.34
N THR A 325 3.05 -1.91 -21.59
CA THR A 325 2.00 -1.58 -20.62
C THR A 325 2.55 -0.69 -19.50
N THR A 326 3.70 -1.08 -18.91
CA THR A 326 4.38 -0.30 -17.87
C THR A 326 4.84 1.05 -18.41
N PHE A 327 5.42 1.06 -19.61
CA PHE A 327 5.82 2.29 -20.31
C PHE A 327 4.65 3.26 -20.49
N ASN A 328 3.54 2.81 -21.10
CA ASN A 328 2.37 3.64 -21.35
C ASN A 328 1.80 4.24 -20.06
N LYS A 329 1.75 3.45 -18.99
CA LYS A 329 1.29 3.92 -17.67
C LYS A 329 2.20 5.03 -17.13
N SER A 330 3.52 4.81 -17.14
CA SER A 330 4.51 5.79 -16.66
C SER A 330 4.55 7.05 -17.54
N PHE A 331 4.47 6.89 -18.84
CA PHE A 331 4.46 8.00 -19.79
C PHE A 331 3.24 8.89 -19.58
N LYS A 332 2.03 8.30 -19.50
CA LYS A 332 0.80 9.04 -19.24
C LYS A 332 0.79 9.72 -17.87
N ALA A 333 1.40 9.11 -16.87
CA ALA A 333 1.52 9.72 -15.53
C ALA A 333 2.40 10.97 -15.53
N LEU A 334 3.51 10.98 -16.31
CA LEU A 334 4.47 12.09 -16.33
C LEU A 334 4.18 13.14 -17.42
N LYS A 335 3.61 12.74 -18.56
CA LYS A 335 3.32 13.61 -19.71
C LYS A 335 1.85 13.94 -19.88
N THR A 336 0.94 13.39 -19.06
CA THR A 336 -0.53 13.59 -19.10
C THR A 336 -1.23 13.09 -20.35
N MET A 337 -0.50 12.56 -21.31
CA MET A 337 -0.98 12.02 -22.58
C MET A 337 -0.30 10.70 -22.93
N THR A 338 -0.83 9.95 -23.89
CA THR A 338 -0.23 8.70 -24.36
C THR A 338 1.01 8.96 -25.22
N PRO A 339 1.96 7.98 -25.33
CA PRO A 339 3.10 8.11 -26.23
C PRO A 339 2.72 8.36 -27.71
N SER A 340 1.60 7.76 -28.15
CA SER A 340 1.10 7.95 -29.53
C SER A 340 0.57 9.36 -29.76
N GLU A 341 -0.18 9.91 -28.82
CA GLU A 341 -0.65 11.31 -28.86
C GLU A 341 0.54 12.28 -28.81
N PHE A 342 1.50 12.02 -27.92
CA PHE A 342 2.69 12.84 -27.79
C PHE A 342 3.49 12.90 -29.11
N ARG A 343 3.75 11.72 -29.73
CA ARG A 343 4.44 11.66 -31.05
C ARG A 343 3.69 12.45 -32.12
N LYS A 344 2.36 12.36 -32.15
CA LYS A 344 1.53 13.04 -33.14
C LYS A 344 1.61 14.55 -33.01
N ILE A 345 1.55 15.06 -31.79
CA ILE A 345 1.63 16.50 -31.51
C ILE A 345 3.03 17.04 -31.83
N SER A 346 4.09 16.34 -31.38
CA SER A 346 5.48 16.72 -31.64
C SER A 346 5.81 16.69 -33.13
N GLY A 347 5.33 15.70 -33.88
CA GLY A 347 5.55 15.61 -35.33
C GLY A 347 4.76 16.63 -36.16
N LEU A 348 3.71 17.25 -35.61
CA LEU A 348 2.96 18.33 -36.25
C LEU A 348 3.62 19.71 -36.04
N VAL A 349 4.34 19.89 -34.94
CA VAL A 349 5.05 21.16 -34.66
C VAL A 349 6.26 21.34 -35.56
N ASP A 350 6.90 20.25 -36.00
CA ASP A 350 8.07 20.25 -36.89
C ASP A 350 7.71 20.11 -38.38
N SER A 351 6.43 20.12 -38.76
CA SER A 351 6.00 20.12 -40.16
C SER A 351 6.01 21.57 -40.69
N PRO A 352 6.87 21.95 -41.64
CA PRO A 352 6.92 23.32 -42.17
C PRO A 352 5.69 23.74 -43.00
N GLU A 353 4.63 22.97 -43.05
CA GLU A 353 3.44 23.21 -43.91
C GLU A 353 2.28 23.96 -43.23
N LEU A 354 2.46 24.55 -42.05
CA LEU A 354 1.38 25.33 -41.40
C LEU A 354 1.66 26.82 -41.26
N THR A 355 2.54 27.40 -42.11
CA THR A 355 2.78 28.86 -42.16
C THR A 355 2.04 29.56 -43.30
N ASP A 356 1.17 28.87 -44.05
CA ASP A 356 0.36 29.54 -45.08
C ASP A 356 -1.15 29.14 -44.88
N PHE A 357 -1.83 29.82 -43.92
CA PHE A 357 -3.24 30.16 -44.02
C PHE A 357 -3.57 31.31 -43.07
#